data_d58a9f4ef7b986f95e9d03d413ecab5e
#
_entry.id   d58a9f4ef7b986f95e9d03d413ecab5e
#
_cell.length_a   1.000
_cell.length_b   1.000
_cell.length_c   1.000
_cell.angle_alpha   90.00
_cell.angle_beta   90.00
_cell.angle_gamma   90.00
#
_symmetry.space_group_name_H-M   'P 1'
#
loop_
_entity.id
_entity.type
_entity.pdbx_description
1 polymer ?
#
loop_
_entity_poly.entity_id
_entity_poly.type
_entity_poly.pdbx_seq_one_letter_code
_entity_poly.pdbx_strand_id
1 'polypeptide(L)'
;MSITDLETVAALKELGIRYAHHVDRREFDQLGSVMSANASIAGFAGDPATQPPLYRMEGLATIQQGFQLLHRYQRTFHFVGQQLLLSVTPDSASGETYCIASHFHHKQGKDHCFVMYIRYQDRFAKVGGQWRIVERQLIVDRTEGEDVDA
;
A
#
# COMPACT_ATOMS: atom_id res chain seq x y z
N MET A 1 13.53 16.52 12.92
CA MET A 1 14.13 15.28 12.38
C MET A 1 15.22 15.67 11.41
N SER A 2 16.40 15.14 11.60
CA SER A 2 17.49 15.28 10.64
C SER A 2 17.41 14.12 9.66
N ILE A 3 17.10 14.40 8.40
CA ILE A 3 17.19 13.41 7.33
C ILE A 3 18.65 13.38 6.91
N THR A 4 19.31 12.31 7.24
CA THR A 4 20.76 12.26 7.23
C THR A 4 21.34 11.78 5.90
N ASP A 5 20.57 11.10 5.05
CA ASP A 5 21.09 10.71 3.75
C ASP A 5 20.00 10.50 2.70
N LEU A 6 20.32 10.92 1.49
CA LEU A 6 19.41 10.85 0.34
C LEU A 6 19.18 9.42 -0.13
N GLU A 7 20.12 8.51 0.11
CA GLU A 7 19.97 7.11 -0.28
C GLU A 7 18.87 6.43 0.52
N THR A 8 18.84 6.67 1.84
CA THR A 8 17.77 6.16 2.70
C THR A 8 16.41 6.73 2.30
N VAL A 9 16.34 8.05 2.06
CA VAL A 9 15.08 8.70 1.62
C VAL A 9 14.60 8.08 0.31
N ALA A 10 15.49 7.91 -0.66
CA ALA A 10 15.16 7.33 -1.96
C ALA A 10 14.72 5.87 -1.83
N ALA A 11 15.41 5.07 -1.01
CA ALA A 11 15.08 3.67 -0.79
C ALA A 11 13.69 3.49 -0.16
N LEU A 12 13.34 4.30 0.83
CA LEU A 12 12.04 4.24 1.49
C LEU A 12 10.92 4.66 0.54
N LYS A 13 11.14 5.70 -0.27
CA LYS A 13 10.18 6.16 -1.27
C LYS A 13 9.96 5.08 -2.34
N GLU A 14 11.01 4.44 -2.78
CA GLU A 14 10.94 3.42 -3.83
C GLU A 14 10.09 2.21 -3.42
N LEU A 15 10.01 1.87 -2.14
CA LEU A 15 9.19 0.76 -1.68
C LEU A 15 7.71 0.95 -2.04
N GLY A 16 7.17 2.13 -1.85
CA GLY A 16 5.80 2.45 -2.23
C GLY A 16 5.58 2.41 -3.74
N ILE A 17 6.56 2.88 -4.49
CA ILE A 17 6.52 2.87 -5.96
C ILE A 17 6.54 1.42 -6.48
N ARG A 18 7.42 0.57 -5.95
CA ARG A 18 7.51 -0.85 -6.35
C ARG A 18 6.28 -1.65 -5.92
N TYR A 19 5.74 -1.36 -4.75
CA TYR A 19 4.47 -1.93 -4.31
C TYR A 19 3.37 -1.68 -5.35
N ALA A 20 3.16 -0.43 -5.73
CA ALA A 20 2.17 -0.04 -6.73
C ALA A 20 2.43 -0.74 -8.08
N HIS A 21 3.69 -0.76 -8.51
CA HIS A 21 4.11 -1.39 -9.76
C HIS A 21 3.73 -2.88 -9.80
N HIS A 22 4.06 -3.63 -8.75
CA HIS A 22 3.78 -5.06 -8.70
C HIS A 22 2.29 -5.35 -8.54
N VAL A 23 1.59 -4.58 -7.72
CA VAL A 23 0.14 -4.75 -7.54
C VAL A 23 -0.60 -4.50 -8.85
N ASP A 24 -0.29 -3.42 -9.56
CA ASP A 24 -0.94 -3.09 -10.83
C ASP A 24 -0.69 -4.12 -11.92
N ARG A 25 0.44 -4.81 -11.86
CA ARG A 25 0.81 -5.87 -12.81
C ARG A 25 0.41 -7.27 -12.36
N ARG A 26 -0.24 -7.38 -11.21
CA ARG A 26 -0.61 -8.69 -10.63
C ARG A 26 0.61 -9.59 -10.33
N GLU A 27 1.75 -8.98 -10.11
CA GLU A 27 2.99 -9.66 -9.74
C GLU A 27 3.08 -9.80 -8.22
N PHE A 28 2.08 -10.44 -7.62
CA PHE A 28 1.99 -10.54 -6.15
C PHE A 28 3.10 -11.40 -5.55
N ASP A 29 3.66 -12.30 -6.32
CA ASP A 29 4.84 -13.09 -5.95
C ASP A 29 6.10 -12.24 -5.77
N GLN A 30 6.12 -11.01 -6.33
CA GLN A 30 7.23 -10.08 -6.19
C GLN A 30 7.14 -9.18 -4.95
N LEU A 31 6.06 -9.25 -4.20
CA LEU A 31 5.87 -8.39 -3.03
C LEU A 31 6.88 -8.65 -1.91
N GLY A 32 7.53 -9.81 -1.90
CA GLY A 32 8.63 -10.11 -0.96
C GLY A 32 9.87 -9.24 -1.14
N SER A 33 10.00 -8.55 -2.29
CA SER A 33 11.07 -7.56 -2.50
C SER A 33 10.75 -6.20 -1.88
N VAL A 34 9.52 -6.00 -1.43
CA VAL A 34 9.01 -4.73 -0.89
C VAL A 34 8.62 -4.88 0.58
N MET A 35 8.05 -6.01 0.95
CA MET A 35 7.50 -6.29 2.28
C MET A 35 8.25 -7.42 2.94
N SER A 36 8.39 -7.36 4.27
CA SER A 36 9.02 -8.43 5.03
C SER A 36 8.11 -9.67 5.09
N ALA A 37 8.68 -10.82 5.41
CA ALA A 37 7.94 -12.09 5.50
C ALA A 37 6.81 -12.03 6.53
N ASN A 38 6.98 -11.28 7.62
CA ASN A 38 5.99 -11.11 8.68
C ASN A 38 5.24 -9.77 8.59
N ALA A 39 5.24 -9.13 7.42
CA ALA A 39 4.55 -7.87 7.23
C ALA A 39 3.05 -7.98 7.45
N SER A 40 2.41 -6.87 7.79
CA SER A 40 0.96 -6.78 7.88
C SER A 40 0.42 -5.63 7.05
N ILE A 41 -0.81 -5.79 6.56
CA ILE A 41 -1.61 -4.72 5.96
C ILE A 41 -2.96 -4.72 6.66
N ALA A 42 -3.43 -3.54 7.04
CA ALA A 42 -4.78 -3.36 7.57
C ALA A 42 -5.42 -2.15 6.89
N GLY A 43 -6.71 -2.27 6.55
CA GLY A 43 -7.48 -1.19 5.94
C GLY A 43 -8.40 -0.52 6.96
N PHE A 44 -8.55 0.80 6.84
CA PHE A 44 -9.36 1.62 7.75
C PHE A 44 -10.19 2.63 6.96
N ALA A 45 -11.41 2.88 7.43
CA ALA A 45 -12.27 3.94 6.90
C ALA A 45 -12.19 5.20 7.80
N GLY A 46 -10.99 5.55 8.25
CA GLY A 46 -10.76 6.70 9.12
C GLY A 46 -9.55 6.48 10.02
N ASP A 47 -9.49 7.20 11.14
CA ASP A 47 -8.35 7.17 12.04
C ASP A 47 -8.16 5.78 12.69
N PRO A 48 -7.02 5.11 12.45
CA PRO A 48 -6.72 3.80 13.06
C PRO A 48 -6.69 3.80 14.58
N ALA A 49 -6.47 4.97 15.19
CA ALA A 49 -6.45 5.10 16.65
C ALA A 49 -7.84 4.98 17.27
N THR A 50 -8.89 5.27 16.51
CA THR A 50 -10.27 5.32 17.02
C THR A 50 -11.23 4.39 16.28
N GLN A 51 -10.84 3.88 15.10
CA GLN A 51 -11.68 3.03 14.27
C GLN A 51 -11.13 1.61 14.21
N PRO A 52 -11.98 0.58 14.27
CA PRO A 52 -11.51 -0.79 14.03
C PRO A 52 -11.13 -0.96 12.56
N PRO A 53 -10.22 -1.88 12.25
CA PRO A 53 -9.87 -2.15 10.86
C PRO A 53 -11.05 -2.79 10.11
N LEU A 54 -11.19 -2.42 8.84
CA LEU A 54 -12.13 -3.07 7.91
C LEU A 54 -11.65 -4.48 7.57
N TYR A 55 -10.35 -4.67 7.50
CA TYR A 55 -9.69 -5.95 7.28
C TYR A 55 -8.25 -5.88 7.80
N ARG A 56 -7.68 -7.05 8.04
CA ARG A 56 -6.27 -7.19 8.43
C ARG A 56 -5.71 -8.46 7.81
N MET A 57 -4.52 -8.35 7.24
CA MET A 57 -3.77 -9.48 6.68
C MET A 57 -2.41 -9.53 7.36
N GLU A 58 -2.13 -10.65 7.99
CA GLU A 58 -0.89 -10.89 8.73
C GLU A 58 0.00 -11.86 7.97
N GLY A 59 1.21 -11.43 7.66
CA GLY A 59 2.20 -12.21 6.94
C GLY A 59 2.13 -12.05 5.42
N LEU A 60 3.29 -12.10 4.79
CA LEU A 60 3.42 -11.89 3.34
C LEU A 60 2.57 -12.88 2.54
N ALA A 61 2.56 -14.16 2.91
CA ALA A 61 1.78 -15.17 2.20
C ALA A 61 0.28 -14.84 2.25
N THR A 62 -0.24 -14.39 3.40
CA THR A 62 -1.63 -13.98 3.56
C THR A 62 -1.94 -12.75 2.72
N ILE A 63 -1.02 -11.78 2.67
CA ILE A 63 -1.15 -10.57 1.86
C ILE A 63 -1.23 -10.94 0.37
N GLN A 64 -0.33 -11.78 -0.11
CA GLN A 64 -0.33 -12.25 -1.50
C GLN A 64 -1.63 -12.99 -1.85
N GLN A 65 -2.14 -13.81 -0.94
CA GLN A 65 -3.41 -14.51 -1.09
C GLN A 65 -4.57 -13.53 -1.17
N GLY A 66 -4.60 -12.53 -0.28
CA GLY A 66 -5.66 -11.53 -0.24
C GLY A 66 -5.71 -10.68 -1.51
N PHE A 67 -4.58 -10.37 -2.10
CA PHE A 67 -4.50 -9.56 -3.32
C PHE A 67 -5.04 -10.27 -4.56
N GLN A 68 -5.26 -11.59 -4.50
CA GLN A 68 -5.92 -12.31 -5.59
C GLN A 68 -7.33 -11.75 -5.88
N LEU A 69 -7.98 -11.11 -4.89
CA LEU A 69 -9.27 -10.44 -5.09
C LEU A 69 -9.20 -9.31 -6.13
N LEU A 70 -8.04 -8.74 -6.39
CA LEU A 70 -7.90 -7.69 -7.39
C LEU A 70 -8.11 -8.18 -8.83
N HIS A 71 -8.10 -9.50 -9.06
CA HIS A 71 -8.43 -10.07 -10.36
C HIS A 71 -9.90 -9.82 -10.78
N ARG A 72 -10.76 -9.42 -9.83
CA ARG A 72 -12.14 -9.01 -10.15
C ARG A 72 -12.22 -7.72 -10.96
N TYR A 73 -11.17 -6.92 -10.94
CA TYR A 73 -11.05 -5.72 -11.76
C TYR A 73 -10.29 -6.03 -13.05
N GLN A 74 -10.64 -5.32 -14.12
CA GLN A 74 -9.89 -5.42 -15.38
C GLN A 74 -8.45 -4.93 -15.19
N ARG A 75 -8.30 -3.80 -14.49
CA ARG A 75 -7.02 -3.19 -14.17
C ARG A 75 -7.14 -2.39 -12.88
N THR A 76 -6.00 -2.18 -12.24
CA THR A 76 -5.84 -1.17 -11.20
C THR A 76 -4.72 -0.23 -11.58
N PHE A 77 -4.81 0.99 -11.08
CA PHE A 77 -3.84 2.04 -11.36
C PHE A 77 -3.59 2.81 -10.06
N HIS A 78 -2.41 2.62 -9.49
CA HIS A 78 -2.00 3.30 -8.27
C HIS A 78 -1.11 4.48 -8.63
N PHE A 79 -1.61 5.70 -8.38
CA PHE A 79 -0.82 6.92 -8.52
C PHE A 79 -0.26 7.30 -7.15
N VAL A 80 1.01 6.94 -6.92
CA VAL A 80 1.71 7.17 -5.67
C VAL A 80 2.16 8.62 -5.60
N GLY A 81 1.72 9.33 -4.57
CA GLY A 81 2.02 10.73 -4.36
C GLY A 81 3.20 10.97 -3.43
N GLN A 82 3.12 12.07 -2.69
CA GLN A 82 4.16 12.49 -1.76
C GLN A 82 4.34 11.52 -0.60
N GLN A 83 5.55 11.46 -0.09
CA GLN A 83 5.90 10.73 1.12
C GLN A 83 6.51 11.69 2.15
N LEU A 84 5.97 11.67 3.36
CA LEU A 84 6.53 12.36 4.50
C LEU A 84 7.10 11.32 5.46
N LEU A 85 8.41 11.39 5.70
CA LEU A 85 9.05 10.54 6.71
C LEU A 85 8.89 11.17 8.07
N LEU A 86 8.39 10.40 9.04
CA LEU A 86 8.11 10.85 10.40
C LEU A 86 9.26 10.53 11.36
N SER A 87 9.90 9.38 11.17
CA SER A 87 11.09 9.00 11.93
C SER A 87 12.01 8.16 11.07
N VAL A 88 13.31 8.31 11.27
CA VAL A 88 14.34 7.51 10.59
C VAL A 88 15.46 7.23 11.56
N THR A 89 15.78 5.95 11.73
CA THR A 89 16.98 5.48 12.43
C THR A 89 17.80 4.65 11.45
N PRO A 90 19.00 4.17 11.82
CA PRO A 90 19.79 3.35 10.90
C PRO A 90 19.11 2.06 10.40
N ASP A 91 18.16 1.51 11.15
CA ASP A 91 17.53 0.21 10.86
C ASP A 91 15.99 0.23 10.89
N SER A 92 15.36 1.36 11.19
CA SER A 92 13.90 1.50 11.22
C SER A 92 13.47 2.90 10.79
N ALA A 93 12.23 2.98 10.27
CA ALA A 93 11.66 4.25 9.85
C ALA A 93 10.13 4.17 9.90
N SER A 94 9.49 5.34 9.88
CA SER A 94 8.05 5.46 9.68
C SER A 94 7.74 6.64 8.77
N GLY A 95 6.62 6.56 8.06
CA GLY A 95 6.23 7.63 7.15
C GLY A 95 4.79 7.48 6.67
N GLU A 96 4.32 8.51 5.99
CA GLU A 96 3.01 8.55 5.37
C GLU A 96 3.17 8.83 3.88
N THR A 97 2.48 8.05 3.05
CA THR A 97 2.51 8.18 1.59
C THR A 97 1.08 8.30 1.07
N TYR A 98 0.82 9.30 0.23
CA TYR A 98 -0.48 9.46 -0.41
C TYR A 98 -0.57 8.61 -1.67
N CYS A 99 -1.77 8.13 -1.97
CA CYS A 99 -2.01 7.35 -3.18
C CYS A 99 -3.45 7.53 -3.66
N ILE A 100 -3.61 7.67 -4.97
CA ILE A 100 -4.92 7.56 -5.63
C ILE A 100 -4.93 6.22 -6.34
N ALA A 101 -5.83 5.32 -5.93
CA ALA A 101 -5.94 3.99 -6.50
C ALA A 101 -7.24 3.88 -7.29
N SER A 102 -7.11 3.67 -8.61
CA SER A 102 -8.23 3.51 -9.53
C SER A 102 -8.41 2.04 -9.87
N HIS A 103 -9.66 1.56 -9.82
CA HIS A 103 -10.03 0.18 -10.08
C HIS A 103 -11.00 0.16 -11.24
N PHE A 104 -10.56 -0.35 -12.39
CA PHE A 104 -11.35 -0.34 -13.62
C PHE A 104 -12.13 -1.64 -13.75
N HIS A 105 -13.43 -1.54 -14.02
CA HIS A 105 -14.28 -2.70 -14.26
C HIS A 105 -15.37 -2.39 -15.28
N HIS A 106 -15.94 -3.44 -15.83
CA HIS A 106 -17.02 -3.35 -16.81
C HIS A 106 -18.25 -4.04 -16.23
N LYS A 107 -19.37 -3.35 -16.22
CA LYS A 107 -20.61 -3.84 -15.63
C LYS A 107 -21.81 -3.29 -16.40
N GLN A 108 -22.73 -4.16 -16.77
CA GLN A 108 -23.98 -3.79 -17.47
C GLN A 108 -23.70 -2.97 -18.74
N GLY A 109 -22.71 -3.38 -19.52
CA GLY A 109 -22.36 -2.74 -20.80
C GLY A 109 -21.64 -1.40 -20.67
N LYS A 110 -21.16 -1.04 -19.46
CA LYS A 110 -20.48 0.25 -19.21
C LYS A 110 -19.16 0.04 -18.50
N ASP A 111 -18.21 0.91 -18.83
CA ASP A 111 -16.95 1.01 -18.12
C ASP A 111 -17.13 1.87 -16.87
N HIS A 112 -16.58 1.36 -15.75
CA HIS A 112 -16.62 2.02 -14.44
C HIS A 112 -15.22 2.18 -13.90
N CYS A 113 -15.05 3.20 -13.07
CA CYS A 113 -13.84 3.42 -12.29
C CYS A 113 -14.21 3.65 -10.82
N PHE A 114 -13.79 2.73 -9.96
CA PHE A 114 -13.90 2.91 -8.51
C PHE A 114 -12.58 3.47 -8.01
N VAL A 115 -12.62 4.68 -7.42
CA VAL A 115 -11.42 5.42 -7.00
C VAL A 115 -11.36 5.45 -5.49
N MET A 116 -10.18 5.14 -4.94
CA MET A 116 -9.90 5.26 -3.51
C MET A 116 -8.82 6.31 -3.30
N TYR A 117 -9.09 7.28 -2.42
CA TYR A 117 -8.11 8.26 -1.97
C TYR A 117 -7.51 7.74 -0.67
N ILE A 118 -6.23 7.37 -0.73
CA ILE A 118 -5.57 6.56 0.30
C ILE A 118 -4.41 7.32 0.92
N ARG A 119 -4.24 7.16 2.23
CA ARG A 119 -3.01 7.45 2.94
C ARG A 119 -2.46 6.14 3.48
N TYR A 120 -1.24 5.80 3.06
CA TYR A 120 -0.52 4.68 3.65
C TYR A 120 0.30 5.19 4.82
N GLN A 121 0.04 4.68 6.01
CA GLN A 121 0.90 4.90 7.16
C GLN A 121 1.76 3.66 7.33
N ASP A 122 3.06 3.81 7.12
CA ASP A 122 4.00 2.71 7.01
C ASP A 122 5.00 2.71 8.15
N ARG A 123 5.34 1.51 8.59
CA ARG A 123 6.57 1.25 9.33
C ARG A 123 7.50 0.43 8.46
N PHE A 124 8.77 0.82 8.48
CA PHE A 124 9.83 0.21 7.68
C PHE A 124 10.92 -0.32 8.61
N ALA A 125 11.59 -1.37 8.17
CA ALA A 125 12.78 -1.88 8.85
C ALA A 125 13.79 -2.42 7.82
N LYS A 126 15.07 -2.43 8.20
CA LYS A 126 16.08 -3.15 7.44
C LYS A 126 16.04 -4.63 7.79
N VAL A 127 15.89 -5.46 6.77
CA VAL A 127 15.88 -6.91 6.86
C VAL A 127 16.99 -7.43 5.96
N GLY A 128 18.02 -8.04 6.54
CA GLY A 128 19.18 -8.48 5.77
C GLY A 128 19.89 -7.34 5.02
N GLY A 129 19.93 -6.15 5.63
CA GLY A 129 20.58 -4.97 5.05
C GLY A 129 19.74 -4.21 4.03
N GLN A 130 18.49 -4.61 3.79
CA GLN A 130 17.61 -3.96 2.83
C GLN A 130 16.34 -3.47 3.50
N TRP A 131 15.87 -2.28 3.09
CA TRP A 131 14.64 -1.71 3.60
C TRP A 131 13.42 -2.51 3.12
N ARG A 132 12.45 -2.71 4.02
CA ARG A 132 11.18 -3.39 3.74
C ARG A 132 10.06 -2.69 4.50
N ILE A 133 8.85 -2.73 3.94
CA ILE A 133 7.63 -2.38 4.67
C ILE A 133 7.34 -3.54 5.62
N VAL A 134 7.23 -3.25 6.93
CA VAL A 134 6.88 -4.26 7.94
C VAL A 134 5.44 -4.13 8.41
N GLU A 135 4.85 -2.95 8.29
CA GLU A 135 3.44 -2.70 8.58
C GLU A 135 2.93 -1.59 7.67
N ARG A 136 1.82 -1.82 7.02
CA ARG A 136 1.14 -0.82 6.20
C ARG A 136 -0.29 -0.67 6.67
N GLN A 137 -0.67 0.52 7.12
CA GLN A 137 -2.05 0.89 7.38
C GLN A 137 -2.57 1.66 6.17
N LEU A 138 -3.61 1.12 5.53
CA LEU A 138 -4.26 1.71 4.37
C LEU A 138 -5.48 2.48 4.85
N ILE A 139 -5.39 3.80 4.89
CA ILE A 139 -6.46 4.67 5.36
C ILE A 139 -7.18 5.26 4.16
N VAL A 140 -8.48 4.98 4.04
CA VAL A 140 -9.31 5.50 2.95
C VAL A 140 -9.96 6.80 3.40
N ASP A 141 -9.54 7.92 2.82
CA ASP A 141 -10.17 9.23 3.09
C ASP A 141 -11.53 9.34 2.43
N ARG A 142 -11.66 8.84 1.20
CA ARG A 142 -12.87 8.91 0.39
C ARG A 142 -12.81 7.90 -0.75
N THR A 143 -13.97 7.49 -1.21
CA THR A 143 -14.12 6.73 -2.45
C THR A 143 -15.02 7.47 -3.41
N GLU A 144 -14.82 7.25 -4.70
CA GLU A 144 -15.67 7.78 -5.76
C GLU A 144 -15.93 6.70 -6.80
N GLY A 145 -17.10 6.77 -7.43
CA GLY A 145 -17.53 5.78 -8.40
C GLY A 145 -18.14 4.54 -7.76
N GLU A 146 -18.67 3.69 -8.60
CA GLU A 146 -19.34 2.45 -8.21
C GLU A 146 -18.33 1.30 -8.21
N ASP A 147 -18.26 0.55 -7.12
CA ASP A 147 -17.41 -0.63 -7.05
C ASP A 147 -18.06 -1.80 -7.78
N VAL A 148 -17.26 -2.81 -8.08
CA VAL A 148 -17.70 -4.00 -8.85
C VAL A 148 -18.81 -4.76 -8.13
N ASP A 149 -18.85 -4.71 -6.80
CA ASP A 149 -19.85 -5.38 -5.96
C ASP A 149 -21.04 -4.49 -5.60
N ALA A 150 -21.07 -3.27 -6.07
CA ALA A 150 -22.16 -2.34 -5.77
C ALA A 150 -23.44 -2.65 -6.57
#